data_a0193dec80a08c45634de203cfee6ca6
#
_entry.id   a0193dec80a08c45634de203cfee6ca6
#
_cell.length_a   1.000
_cell.length_b   1.000
_cell.length_c   1.000
_cell.angle_alpha   90.00
_cell.angle_beta   90.00
_cell.angle_gamma   90.00
#
_symmetry.space_group_name_H-M   'P 1'
#
loop_
_entity.id
_entity.type
_entity.pdbx_description
1 polymer ?
#
loop_
_entity_poly.entity_id
_entity_poly.type
_entity_poly.pdbx_seq_one_letter_code
_entity_poly.pdbx_strand_id
1 'polypeptide(L)'
;EAKRSGALVVAVVTTPFTVERRRRMELALEGLELVRKAADAVLVLDNNRLLHFVPNLPLEEAFSIMDQLIAEIVKGVVETITLPSLINLDFADVRSIMTGGGVTMMLYGESDQGPEEVVHESLNHPLLDIEIDGATGALIHVTGGPYMTLEQANQVVDLMTARLSPNANVIFGARQDPAFGDTIKVM
;
A
#
# COMPACT_ATOMS: atom_id res chain seq x y z
N GLU A 1 -11.44 16.05 -13.63
CA GLU A 1 -10.88 17.43 -13.47
C GLU A 1 -9.45 17.35 -12.91
N ALA A 2 -9.20 16.73 -11.75
CA ALA A 2 -7.88 16.64 -11.11
C ALA A 2 -6.78 16.16 -12.06
N LYS A 3 -7.02 15.08 -12.81
CA LYS A 3 -6.07 14.56 -13.80
C LYS A 3 -5.73 15.57 -14.91
N ARG A 4 -6.71 16.41 -15.32
CA ARG A 4 -6.50 17.47 -16.32
C ARG A 4 -5.64 18.62 -15.81
N SER A 5 -5.59 18.84 -14.49
CA SER A 5 -4.70 19.84 -13.86
C SER A 5 -3.29 19.34 -13.61
N GLY A 6 -2.97 18.12 -14.05
CA GLY A 6 -1.65 17.52 -13.86
C GLY A 6 -1.45 16.84 -12.50
N ALA A 7 -2.50 16.75 -11.66
CA ALA A 7 -2.45 16.04 -10.39
C ALA A 7 -2.36 14.52 -10.61
N LEU A 8 -1.62 13.84 -9.76
CA LEU A 8 -1.68 12.38 -9.64
C LEU A 8 -2.96 11.99 -8.91
N VAL A 9 -3.76 11.14 -9.52
CA VAL A 9 -5.04 10.68 -8.98
C VAL A 9 -4.94 9.22 -8.58
N VAL A 10 -4.90 8.97 -7.29
CA VAL A 10 -4.94 7.63 -6.71
C VAL A 10 -6.31 7.41 -6.09
N ALA A 11 -7.00 6.35 -6.50
CA ALA A 11 -8.29 5.97 -5.97
C ALA A 11 -8.14 4.76 -5.05
N VAL A 12 -8.73 4.82 -3.87
CA VAL A 12 -8.89 3.67 -2.97
C VAL A 12 -10.37 3.34 -2.91
N VAL A 13 -10.72 2.10 -3.24
CA VAL A 13 -12.11 1.65 -3.30
C VAL A 13 -12.27 0.31 -2.60
N THR A 14 -13.46 0.05 -2.06
CA THR A 14 -13.80 -1.23 -1.45
C THR A 14 -14.81 -1.97 -2.31
N THR A 15 -14.69 -3.30 -2.38
CA THR A 15 -15.71 -4.16 -2.99
C THR A 15 -16.74 -4.60 -1.96
N PRO A 16 -18.02 -4.80 -2.38
CA PRO A 16 -19.08 -5.22 -1.48
C PRO A 16 -18.87 -6.63 -0.94
N PHE A 17 -19.50 -6.94 0.18
CA PHE A 17 -19.55 -8.30 0.70
C PHE A 17 -20.28 -9.25 -0.26
N THR A 18 -19.85 -10.50 -0.30
CA THR A 18 -20.51 -11.55 -1.11
C THR A 18 -21.99 -11.73 -0.73
N VAL A 19 -22.34 -11.51 0.54
CA VAL A 19 -23.72 -11.58 1.04
C VAL A 19 -24.64 -10.51 0.42
N GLU A 20 -24.10 -9.41 -0.09
CA GLU A 20 -24.87 -8.36 -0.78
C GLU A 20 -25.32 -8.78 -2.19
N ARG A 21 -24.96 -9.96 -2.61
CA ARG A 21 -25.39 -10.63 -3.82
C ARG A 21 -24.79 -10.09 -5.12
N ARG A 22 -24.97 -10.91 -6.17
CA ARG A 22 -24.35 -10.75 -7.48
C ARG A 22 -24.57 -9.36 -8.11
N ARG A 23 -25.79 -8.82 -8.04
CA ARG A 23 -26.09 -7.53 -8.67
C ARG A 23 -25.28 -6.36 -8.07
N ARG A 24 -25.03 -6.38 -6.75
CA ARG A 24 -24.23 -5.36 -6.09
C ARG A 24 -22.78 -5.45 -6.55
N MET A 25 -22.24 -6.65 -6.68
CA MET A 25 -20.90 -6.89 -7.17
C MET A 25 -20.75 -6.48 -8.65
N GLU A 26 -21.72 -6.79 -9.51
CA GLU A 26 -21.71 -6.36 -10.92
C GLU A 26 -21.65 -4.83 -11.03
N LEU A 27 -22.47 -4.11 -10.28
CA LEU A 27 -22.44 -2.64 -10.25
C LEU A 27 -21.10 -2.10 -9.71
N ALA A 28 -20.52 -2.74 -8.70
CA ALA A 28 -19.22 -2.36 -8.16
C ALA A 28 -18.10 -2.54 -9.20
N LEU A 29 -18.11 -3.64 -9.96
CA LEU A 29 -17.14 -3.89 -11.01
C LEU A 29 -17.29 -2.92 -12.19
N GLU A 30 -18.52 -2.59 -12.59
CA GLU A 30 -18.77 -1.54 -13.59
C GLU A 30 -18.25 -0.18 -13.13
N GLY A 31 -18.51 0.17 -11.87
CA GLY A 31 -17.98 1.40 -11.25
C GLY A 31 -16.46 1.41 -11.19
N LEU A 32 -15.84 0.29 -10.84
CA LEU A 32 -14.39 0.12 -10.80
C LEU A 32 -13.74 0.40 -12.18
N GLU A 33 -14.34 -0.09 -13.25
CA GLU A 33 -13.85 0.18 -14.61
C GLU A 33 -13.92 1.67 -14.99
N LEU A 34 -14.92 2.39 -14.49
CA LEU A 34 -15.00 3.84 -14.68
C LEU A 34 -13.93 4.58 -13.86
N VAL A 35 -13.70 4.15 -12.63
CA VAL A 35 -12.66 4.72 -11.75
C VAL A 35 -11.27 4.47 -12.35
N ARG A 36 -10.98 3.26 -12.86
CA ARG A 36 -9.71 2.93 -13.52
C ARG A 36 -9.39 3.84 -14.70
N LYS A 37 -10.41 4.26 -15.46
CA LYS A 37 -10.22 5.22 -16.57
C LYS A 37 -9.96 6.64 -16.09
N ALA A 38 -10.45 6.99 -14.91
CA ALA A 38 -10.36 8.34 -14.35
C ALA A 38 -9.17 8.57 -13.44
N ALA A 39 -8.63 7.52 -12.83
CA ALA A 39 -7.47 7.56 -11.93
C ALA A 39 -6.16 7.15 -12.64
N ASP A 40 -5.03 7.48 -12.03
CA ASP A 40 -3.70 7.02 -12.45
C ASP A 40 -3.36 5.67 -11.82
N ALA A 41 -3.80 5.47 -10.58
CA ALA A 41 -3.70 4.20 -9.87
C ALA A 41 -5.01 3.92 -9.10
N VAL A 42 -5.37 2.64 -8.97
CA VAL A 42 -6.55 2.22 -8.22
C VAL A 42 -6.17 1.06 -7.30
N LEU A 43 -6.35 1.28 -6.02
CA LEU A 43 -6.25 0.25 -5.00
C LEU A 43 -7.65 -0.28 -4.68
N VAL A 44 -7.80 -1.59 -4.74
CA VAL A 44 -9.06 -2.28 -4.46
C VAL A 44 -8.91 -3.09 -3.18
N LEU A 45 -9.78 -2.85 -2.21
CA LEU A 45 -9.83 -3.58 -0.94
C LEU A 45 -11.10 -4.46 -0.91
N ASP A 46 -10.95 -5.72 -0.54
CA ASP A 46 -12.08 -6.64 -0.46
C ASP A 46 -12.66 -6.69 0.95
N ASN A 47 -13.90 -6.19 1.11
CA ASN A 47 -14.59 -6.23 2.39
C ASN A 47 -14.78 -7.65 2.93
N ASN A 48 -14.80 -8.69 2.08
CA ASN A 48 -14.92 -10.06 2.55
C ASN A 48 -13.75 -10.49 3.43
N ARG A 49 -12.58 -9.86 3.30
CA ARG A 49 -11.42 -10.13 4.15
C ARG A 49 -11.67 -9.76 5.61
N LEU A 50 -12.53 -8.76 5.88
CA LEU A 50 -12.95 -8.45 7.27
C LEU A 50 -13.67 -9.63 7.92
N LEU A 51 -14.49 -10.37 7.16
CA LEU A 51 -15.21 -11.55 7.69
C LEU A 51 -14.26 -12.67 8.13
N HIS A 52 -13.09 -12.76 7.52
CA HIS A 52 -12.05 -13.72 7.89
C HIS A 52 -11.16 -13.23 9.01
N PHE A 53 -10.86 -11.94 9.01
CA PHE A 53 -9.94 -11.34 9.98
C PHE A 53 -10.59 -11.10 11.35
N VAL A 54 -11.81 -10.56 11.35
CA VAL A 54 -12.52 -10.16 12.59
C VAL A 54 -13.99 -10.64 12.60
N PRO A 55 -14.25 -11.94 12.48
CA PRO A 55 -15.60 -12.47 12.28
C PRO A 55 -16.57 -12.20 13.44
N ASN A 56 -16.06 -11.92 14.62
CA ASN A 56 -16.84 -11.76 15.86
C ASN A 56 -16.97 -10.31 16.34
N LEU A 57 -16.40 -9.34 15.61
CA LEU A 57 -16.55 -7.93 15.98
C LEU A 57 -17.91 -7.38 15.55
N PRO A 58 -18.46 -6.42 16.31
CA PRO A 58 -19.57 -5.60 15.85
C PRO A 58 -19.27 -4.98 14.48
N LEU A 59 -20.30 -4.85 13.66
CA LEU A 59 -20.15 -4.37 12.27
C LEU A 59 -19.44 -3.00 12.19
N GLU A 60 -19.78 -2.09 13.07
CA GLU A 60 -19.18 -0.74 13.14
C GLU A 60 -17.69 -0.80 13.47
N GLU A 61 -17.29 -1.66 14.41
CA GLU A 61 -15.89 -1.86 14.77
C GLU A 61 -15.10 -2.53 13.63
N ALA A 62 -15.70 -3.51 12.94
CA ALA A 62 -15.07 -4.15 11.78
C ALA A 62 -14.81 -3.14 10.64
N PHE A 63 -15.77 -2.27 10.33
CA PHE A 63 -15.56 -1.21 9.34
C PHE A 63 -14.51 -0.19 9.80
N SER A 64 -14.44 0.13 11.09
CA SER A 64 -13.41 1.03 11.62
C SER A 64 -11.99 0.51 11.35
N ILE A 65 -11.78 -0.80 11.37
CA ILE A 65 -10.48 -1.41 11.02
C ILE A 65 -10.12 -1.14 9.54
N MET A 66 -11.09 -1.29 8.63
CA MET A 66 -10.86 -0.97 7.22
C MET A 66 -10.59 0.51 7.00
N ASP A 67 -11.33 1.38 7.69
CA ASP A 67 -11.12 2.83 7.62
C ASP A 67 -9.74 3.23 8.14
N GLN A 68 -9.25 2.59 9.21
CA GLN A 68 -7.90 2.81 9.72
C GLN A 68 -6.84 2.38 8.71
N LEU A 69 -7.00 1.21 8.07
CA LEU A 69 -6.09 0.76 7.01
C LEU A 69 -6.07 1.75 5.84
N ILE A 70 -7.23 2.21 5.39
CA ILE A 70 -7.32 3.20 4.32
C ILE A 70 -6.62 4.51 4.73
N ALA A 71 -6.83 4.96 5.97
CA ALA A 71 -6.19 6.16 6.49
C ALA A 71 -4.66 6.04 6.53
N GLU A 72 -4.12 4.89 6.99
CA GLU A 72 -2.67 4.64 6.99
C GLU A 72 -2.10 4.58 5.56
N ILE A 73 -2.80 3.98 4.62
CA ILE A 73 -2.41 3.94 3.21
C ILE A 73 -2.32 5.38 2.64
N VAL A 74 -3.38 6.16 2.82
CA VAL A 74 -3.42 7.55 2.30
C VAL A 74 -2.35 8.40 2.96
N LYS A 75 -2.22 8.31 4.29
CA LYS A 75 -1.20 9.01 5.07
C LYS A 75 0.20 8.66 4.58
N GLY A 76 0.51 7.39 4.43
CA GLY A 76 1.82 6.94 4.00
C GLY A 76 2.20 7.41 2.60
N VAL A 77 1.28 7.34 1.63
CA VAL A 77 1.53 7.90 0.28
C VAL A 77 1.81 9.40 0.35
N VAL A 78 1.04 10.15 1.14
CA VAL A 78 1.24 11.59 1.30
C VAL A 78 2.57 11.88 1.99
N GLU A 79 2.88 11.19 3.08
CA GLU A 79 4.12 11.38 3.85
C GLU A 79 5.36 11.05 3.00
N THR A 80 5.29 10.01 2.17
CA THR A 80 6.38 9.63 1.25
C THR A 80 6.79 10.78 0.32
N ILE A 81 5.82 11.62 -0.08
CA ILE A 81 6.07 12.73 -1.01
C ILE A 81 6.38 14.04 -0.28
N THR A 82 5.75 14.26 0.89
CA THR A 82 5.73 15.59 1.52
C THR A 82 6.72 15.75 2.66
N LEU A 83 7.13 14.65 3.31
CA LEU A 83 8.04 14.72 4.43
C LEU A 83 9.51 14.53 4.00
N PRO A 84 10.44 15.26 4.61
CA PRO A 84 11.87 15.06 4.36
C PRO A 84 12.29 13.64 4.71
N SER A 85 13.07 13.02 3.86
CA SER A 85 13.58 11.67 4.04
C SER A 85 15.09 11.64 3.92
N LEU A 86 15.75 10.63 4.47
CA LEU A 86 17.19 10.41 4.30
C LEU A 86 17.51 10.03 2.85
N ILE A 87 16.64 9.23 2.26
CA ILE A 87 16.60 8.92 0.82
C ILE A 87 15.27 9.46 0.33
N ASN A 88 15.34 10.62 -0.33
CA ASN A 88 14.15 11.32 -0.78
C ASN A 88 13.56 10.68 -2.03
N LEU A 89 12.26 10.59 -2.03
CA LEU A 89 11.44 10.29 -3.22
C LEU A 89 10.83 11.59 -3.71
N ASP A 90 10.96 11.86 -4.99
CA ASP A 90 10.29 13.00 -5.57
C ASP A 90 8.92 12.62 -6.17
N PHE A 91 8.13 13.62 -6.48
CA PHE A 91 6.80 13.41 -7.06
C PHE A 91 6.88 12.70 -8.43
N ALA A 92 7.95 12.91 -9.19
CA ALA A 92 8.15 12.29 -10.49
C ALA A 92 8.40 10.78 -10.34
N ASP A 93 9.14 10.37 -9.31
CA ASP A 93 9.37 8.97 -8.96
C ASP A 93 8.05 8.25 -8.66
N VAL A 94 7.28 8.80 -7.73
CA VAL A 94 5.97 8.25 -7.37
C VAL A 94 5.05 8.16 -8.59
N ARG A 95 5.01 9.23 -9.39
CA ARG A 95 4.21 9.27 -10.61
C ARG A 95 4.63 8.22 -11.63
N SER A 96 5.93 8.01 -11.81
CA SER A 96 6.45 7.05 -12.80
C SER A 96 5.98 5.62 -12.51
N ILE A 97 5.95 5.21 -11.23
CA ILE A 97 5.45 3.91 -10.81
C ILE A 97 3.92 3.85 -10.94
N MET A 98 3.22 4.87 -10.43
CA MET A 98 1.76 4.88 -10.38
C MET A 98 1.10 4.99 -11.76
N THR A 99 1.75 5.59 -12.75
CA THR A 99 1.23 5.73 -14.11
C THR A 99 1.67 4.63 -15.07
N GLY A 100 2.45 3.66 -14.61
CA GLY A 100 2.96 2.54 -15.43
C GLY A 100 1.87 1.61 -16.00
N GLY A 101 0.63 1.77 -15.56
CA GLY A 101 -0.52 0.94 -15.95
C GLY A 101 -0.52 -0.41 -15.22
N GLY A 102 -1.63 -1.15 -15.36
CA GLY A 102 -1.80 -2.46 -14.73
C GLY A 102 -2.53 -2.43 -13.39
N VAL A 103 -2.38 -3.50 -12.64
CA VAL A 103 -2.95 -3.63 -11.29
C VAL A 103 -1.98 -3.01 -10.29
N THR A 104 -2.47 -2.09 -9.49
CA THR A 104 -1.71 -1.49 -8.40
C THR A 104 -2.09 -2.19 -7.10
N MET A 105 -1.08 -2.66 -6.38
CA MET A 105 -1.24 -3.23 -5.04
C MET A 105 -0.57 -2.32 -4.03
N MET A 106 -1.06 -2.36 -2.80
CA MET A 106 -0.43 -1.71 -1.67
C MET A 106 -0.03 -2.79 -0.67
N LEU A 107 1.19 -2.66 -0.15
CA LEU A 107 1.69 -3.45 0.95
C LEU A 107 1.88 -2.53 2.16
N TYR A 108 1.60 -3.06 3.33
CA TYR A 108 1.80 -2.36 4.59
C TYR A 108 2.24 -3.37 5.65
N GLY A 109 3.32 -3.07 6.33
CA GLY A 109 3.80 -3.84 7.47
C GLY A 109 4.48 -2.93 8.48
N GLU A 110 4.35 -3.27 9.75
CA GLU A 110 4.95 -2.53 10.85
C GLU A 110 5.35 -3.51 11.96
N SER A 111 6.64 -3.56 12.31
CA SER A 111 7.15 -4.48 13.31
C SER A 111 8.35 -3.90 14.06
N ASP A 112 8.49 -4.26 15.35
CA ASP A 112 9.66 -3.97 16.18
C ASP A 112 10.66 -5.14 16.21
N GLN A 113 10.36 -6.24 15.49
CA GLN A 113 11.18 -7.44 15.46
C GLN A 113 12.21 -7.47 14.31
N GLY A 114 12.28 -6.41 13.53
CA GLY A 114 13.29 -6.19 12.50
C GLY A 114 12.81 -6.39 11.06
N PRO A 115 13.74 -6.29 10.09
CA PRO A 115 13.43 -6.25 8.66
C PRO A 115 12.67 -7.48 8.13
N GLU A 116 13.02 -8.66 8.58
CA GLU A 116 12.39 -9.90 8.11
C GLU A 116 10.92 -9.97 8.51
N GLU A 117 10.63 -9.61 9.77
CA GLU A 117 9.26 -9.66 10.28
C GLU A 117 8.37 -8.57 9.65
N VAL A 118 8.88 -7.35 9.49
CA VAL A 118 8.10 -6.29 8.84
C VAL A 118 7.75 -6.64 7.40
N VAL A 119 8.65 -7.29 6.66
CA VAL A 119 8.38 -7.78 5.30
C VAL A 119 7.39 -8.93 5.33
N HIS A 120 7.57 -9.89 6.26
CA HIS A 120 6.62 -10.98 6.43
C HIS A 120 5.20 -10.46 6.72
N GLU A 121 5.05 -9.50 7.64
CA GLU A 121 3.76 -8.89 7.94
C GLU A 121 3.18 -8.14 6.73
N SER A 122 4.01 -7.43 5.98
CA SER A 122 3.54 -6.69 4.79
C SER A 122 3.03 -7.61 3.68
N LEU A 123 3.71 -8.73 3.45
CA LEU A 123 3.35 -9.71 2.42
C LEU A 123 2.16 -10.60 2.82
N ASN A 124 1.90 -10.76 4.11
CA ASN A 124 0.82 -11.59 4.64
C ASN A 124 -0.30 -10.76 5.31
N HIS A 125 -0.39 -9.47 5.00
CA HIS A 125 -1.37 -8.60 5.62
C HIS A 125 -2.80 -9.10 5.36
N PRO A 126 -3.60 -9.39 6.42
CA PRO A 126 -4.85 -10.14 6.28
C PRO A 126 -5.94 -9.42 5.47
N LEU A 127 -5.88 -8.09 5.42
CA LEU A 127 -6.87 -7.27 4.70
C LEU A 127 -6.45 -6.90 3.27
N LEU A 128 -5.20 -7.20 2.89
CA LEU A 128 -4.68 -6.90 1.55
C LEU A 128 -4.62 -8.17 0.70
N ASP A 129 -4.96 -8.04 -0.57
CA ASP A 129 -4.82 -9.12 -1.55
C ASP A 129 -3.49 -8.92 -2.28
N ILE A 130 -2.49 -9.72 -1.89
CA ILE A 130 -1.10 -9.46 -2.27
C ILE A 130 -0.60 -10.60 -3.15
N GLU A 131 -0.35 -10.27 -4.41
CA GLU A 131 0.33 -11.13 -5.38
C GLU A 131 1.37 -10.29 -6.12
N ILE A 132 2.61 -10.32 -5.63
CA ILE A 132 3.69 -9.46 -6.14
C ILE A 132 4.58 -10.16 -7.16
N ASP A 133 4.40 -11.47 -7.39
CA ASP A 133 5.26 -12.24 -8.27
C ASP A 133 5.26 -11.68 -9.70
N GLY A 134 6.44 -11.32 -10.16
CA GLY A 134 6.62 -10.77 -11.50
C GLY A 134 6.17 -9.31 -11.67
N ALA A 135 5.86 -8.59 -10.60
CA ALA A 135 5.57 -7.15 -10.69
C ALA A 135 6.73 -6.40 -11.34
N THR A 136 6.39 -5.44 -12.19
CA THR A 136 7.35 -4.72 -13.04
C THR A 136 7.77 -3.36 -12.49
N GLY A 137 7.14 -2.91 -11.41
CA GLY A 137 7.48 -1.68 -10.72
C GLY A 137 7.14 -1.75 -9.25
N ALA A 138 7.97 -1.17 -8.41
CA ALA A 138 7.74 -1.03 -6.99
C ALA A 138 8.23 0.32 -6.48
N LEU A 139 7.43 0.93 -5.63
CA LEU A 139 7.81 2.06 -4.80
C LEU A 139 7.84 1.58 -3.36
N ILE A 140 9.01 1.62 -2.73
CA ILE A 140 9.19 1.12 -1.38
C ILE A 140 9.62 2.28 -0.49
N HIS A 141 8.87 2.53 0.56
CA HIS A 141 9.23 3.52 1.56
C HIS A 141 9.35 2.88 2.93
N VAL A 142 10.55 3.00 3.52
CA VAL A 142 10.85 2.46 4.84
C VAL A 142 10.91 3.62 5.84
N THR A 143 10.13 3.53 6.90
CA THR A 143 10.19 4.46 8.03
C THR A 143 10.60 3.70 9.28
N GLY A 144 11.57 4.20 10.01
CA GLY A 144 11.95 3.61 11.29
C GLY A 144 12.33 4.66 12.31
N GLY A 145 12.57 4.24 13.53
CA GLY A 145 13.02 5.12 14.61
C GLY A 145 14.45 5.63 14.43
N PRO A 146 14.96 6.39 15.41
CA PRO A 146 16.25 7.08 15.30
C PRO A 146 17.46 6.15 15.21
N TYR A 147 17.28 4.88 15.57
CA TYR A 147 18.35 3.86 15.54
C TYR A 147 18.28 2.96 14.30
N MET A 148 17.29 3.14 13.42
CA MET A 148 17.22 2.39 12.17
C MET A 148 18.46 2.63 11.33
N THR A 149 19.15 1.56 10.96
CA THR A 149 20.36 1.61 10.15
C THR A 149 20.04 1.56 8.66
N LEU A 150 20.99 2.03 7.84
CA LEU A 150 20.87 1.88 6.38
C LEU A 150 20.86 0.40 5.96
N GLU A 151 21.58 -0.46 6.69
CA GLU A 151 21.60 -1.90 6.45
C GLU A 151 20.22 -2.52 6.65
N GLN A 152 19.51 -2.16 7.72
CA GLN A 152 18.13 -2.61 7.96
C GLN A 152 17.17 -2.15 6.87
N ALA A 153 17.28 -0.89 6.46
CA ALA A 153 16.45 -0.36 5.36
C ALA A 153 16.73 -1.08 4.04
N ASN A 154 17.99 -1.33 3.70
CA ASN A 154 18.37 -2.11 2.51
C ASN A 154 17.88 -3.56 2.59
N GLN A 155 17.96 -4.21 3.75
CA GLN A 155 17.47 -5.57 3.94
C GLN A 155 15.95 -5.67 3.68
N VAL A 156 15.17 -4.68 4.14
CA VAL A 156 13.73 -4.60 3.81
C VAL A 156 13.54 -4.55 2.29
N VAL A 157 14.28 -3.68 1.59
CA VAL A 157 14.15 -3.53 0.13
C VAL A 157 14.55 -4.82 -0.60
N ASP A 158 15.64 -5.46 -0.21
CA ASP A 158 16.11 -6.70 -0.82
C ASP A 158 15.07 -7.81 -0.67
N LEU A 159 14.50 -7.98 0.53
CA LEU A 159 13.47 -8.97 0.80
C LEU A 159 12.17 -8.70 0.03
N MET A 160 11.75 -7.43 -0.05
CA MET A 160 10.55 -7.03 -0.79
C MET A 160 10.70 -7.25 -2.29
N THR A 161 11.89 -7.00 -2.83
CA THR A 161 12.15 -7.06 -4.27
C THR A 161 12.49 -8.45 -4.79
N ALA A 162 12.80 -9.41 -3.91
CA ALA A 162 13.23 -10.76 -4.27
C ALA A 162 12.23 -11.53 -5.18
N ARG A 163 10.95 -11.16 -5.13
CA ARG A 163 9.87 -11.79 -5.92
C ARG A 163 9.43 -10.98 -7.14
N LEU A 164 9.99 -9.80 -7.33
CA LEU A 164 9.65 -8.94 -8.46
C LEU A 164 10.31 -9.46 -9.76
N SER A 165 9.86 -8.92 -10.89
CA SER A 165 10.53 -9.16 -12.16
C SER A 165 12.02 -8.73 -12.08
N PRO A 166 12.96 -9.47 -12.69
CA PRO A 166 14.38 -9.08 -12.72
C PRO A 166 14.65 -7.70 -13.32
N ASN A 167 13.73 -7.21 -14.15
CA ASN A 167 13.80 -5.88 -14.78
C ASN A 167 12.83 -4.88 -14.17
N ALA A 168 12.33 -5.15 -12.95
CA ALA A 168 11.41 -4.24 -12.28
C ALA A 168 12.06 -2.87 -12.04
N ASN A 169 11.30 -1.80 -12.27
CA ASN A 169 11.68 -0.46 -11.85
C ASN A 169 11.40 -0.33 -10.35
N VAL A 170 12.44 -0.31 -9.54
CA VAL A 170 12.34 -0.20 -8.09
C VAL A 170 12.81 1.18 -7.65
N ILE A 171 11.94 1.90 -6.96
CA ILE A 171 12.23 3.20 -6.37
C ILE A 171 12.12 3.06 -4.86
N PHE A 172 13.13 3.53 -4.15
CA PHE A 172 13.28 3.32 -2.71
C PHE A 172 13.48 4.66 -1.99
N GLY A 173 12.76 4.82 -0.88
CA GLY A 173 12.93 5.92 0.06
C GLY A 173 13.07 5.42 1.49
N ALA A 174 13.80 6.17 2.32
CA ALA A 174 13.97 5.86 3.73
C ALA A 174 13.86 7.12 4.59
N ARG A 175 13.10 7.03 5.68
CA ARG A 175 12.88 8.12 6.65
C ARG A 175 13.10 7.63 8.07
N GLN A 176 13.69 8.51 8.88
CA GLN A 176 13.66 8.34 10.33
C GLN A 176 12.60 9.22 10.97
N ASP A 177 11.86 8.64 11.92
CA ASP A 177 10.87 9.34 12.72
C ASP A 177 10.97 8.86 14.18
N PRO A 178 11.30 9.78 15.12
CA PRO A 178 11.47 9.40 16.52
C PRO A 178 10.24 8.74 17.16
N ALA A 179 9.05 8.95 16.60
CA ALA A 179 7.83 8.35 17.11
C ALA A 179 7.79 6.82 16.95
N PHE A 180 8.61 6.27 16.04
CA PHE A 180 8.65 4.83 15.78
C PHE A 180 9.52 4.04 16.78
N GLY A 181 10.40 4.71 17.58
CA GLY A 181 11.25 3.99 18.54
C GLY A 181 12.09 2.90 17.89
N ASP A 182 11.83 1.64 18.20
CA ASP A 182 12.49 0.46 17.61
C ASP A 182 11.68 -0.15 16.44
N THR A 183 10.51 0.40 16.14
CA THR A 183 9.62 -0.11 15.10
C THR A 183 10.10 0.30 13.72
N ILE A 184 10.01 -0.61 12.76
CA ILE A 184 10.18 -0.37 11.33
C ILE A 184 8.81 -0.50 10.66
N LYS A 185 8.49 0.43 9.79
CA LYS A 185 7.32 0.40 8.92
C LYS A 185 7.77 0.35 7.47
N VAL A 186 7.15 -0.50 6.66
CA VAL A 186 7.31 -0.55 5.21
C VAL A 186 5.98 -0.32 4.51
N MET A 187 6.04 0.43 3.46
CA MET A 187 4.92 0.63 2.56
C MET A 187 5.40 0.54 1.12
#